data_f3ebb9521df2069dd66aa0ddbe6f9661
#
_entry.id   f3ebb9521df2069dd66aa0ddbe6f9661
#
_cell.length_a   1.000
_cell.length_b   1.000
_cell.length_c   1.000
_cell.angle_alpha   90.00
_cell.angle_beta   90.00
_cell.angle_gamma   90.00
#
_symmetry.space_group_name_H-M   'P 1'
#
loop_
_entity.id
_entity.type
_entity.pdbx_description
1 polymer ?
#
loop_
_entity_poly.entity_id
_entity_poly.type
_entity_poly.pdbx_seq_one_letter_code
_entity_poly.pdbx_strand_id
1 'polypeptide(L)'
;MSLPVKIVTTAGAFVAAGIVAKTVNTRHQVQRRNRRGEDLLFGSVRSPGQIVHATDGVALHVEVDEGPKGPTIVFAHGWTCNLDTWHYQRAALRGTARMVFFDQRSHGESGRSYDHNSSIEQLAEDLRVVLEAFAPTGDIILVGHSMGGMAIMGLADAHPELFGTRVKGVVLCATSAGDLMKGNQALKSVRPIVIRLSTILDRGRAFNSYSVVRRWGLGPHAQERHVDMTNEMILATPSHVIIDFYANFTTLNLYGALKALGEATTVVIGGTKDLLTPFRHSRRLAEEIPGARLVGIEDAGHMVMFEDHDKVTEVIAGVYKDVA
;
A
#
# COMPACT_ATOMS: atom_id res chain seq x y z
N MET A 1 39.96 30.90 31.41
CA MET A 1 38.97 29.82 31.54
C MET A 1 38.17 29.74 30.23
N SER A 2 38.59 28.91 29.25
CA SER A 2 37.86 28.71 27.99
C SER A 2 38.18 27.33 27.39
N LEU A 3 37.67 26.24 28.03
CA LEU A 3 37.95 24.87 27.60
C LEU A 3 36.73 23.90 27.57
N PRO A 4 35.44 24.29 27.63
CA PRO A 4 34.39 23.27 27.42
C PRO A 4 33.72 23.30 26.02
N VAL A 5 33.86 24.36 25.22
CA VAL A 5 33.09 24.48 23.96
C VAL A 5 33.66 23.61 22.84
N LYS A 6 34.98 23.39 22.77
CA LYS A 6 35.59 22.57 21.68
C LYS A 6 35.35 21.04 21.82
N ILE A 7 35.13 20.54 23.05
CA ILE A 7 34.89 19.09 23.27
C ILE A 7 33.48 18.70 22.88
N VAL A 8 32.48 19.58 23.05
CA VAL A 8 31.08 19.33 22.69
C VAL A 8 30.90 19.31 21.16
N THR A 9 31.62 20.19 20.43
CA THR A 9 31.56 20.24 18.96
C THR A 9 32.22 19.03 18.30
N THR A 10 33.32 18.51 18.86
CA THR A 10 33.98 17.30 18.32
C THR A 10 33.17 16.04 18.58
N ALA A 11 32.61 15.85 19.77
CA ALA A 11 31.75 14.70 20.06
C ALA A 11 30.48 14.69 19.18
N GLY A 12 29.86 15.84 18.98
CA GLY A 12 28.71 15.97 18.06
C GLY A 12 29.05 15.64 16.58
N ALA A 13 30.24 16.03 16.12
CA ALA A 13 30.70 15.71 14.78
C ALA A 13 31.01 14.22 14.58
N PHE A 14 31.56 13.54 15.58
CA PHE A 14 31.80 12.10 15.53
C PHE A 14 30.50 11.28 15.57
N VAL A 15 29.51 11.71 16.35
CA VAL A 15 28.18 11.08 16.39
C VAL A 15 27.47 11.28 15.06
N ALA A 16 27.49 12.48 14.48
CA ALA A 16 26.90 12.75 13.17
C ALA A 16 27.59 11.96 12.05
N ALA A 17 28.92 11.89 12.04
CA ALA A 17 29.69 11.09 11.09
C ALA A 17 29.41 9.59 11.22
N GLY A 18 29.27 9.08 12.46
CA GLY A 18 28.89 7.70 12.74
C GLY A 18 27.48 7.36 12.24
N ILE A 19 26.53 8.27 12.39
CA ILE A 19 25.15 8.12 11.88
C ILE A 19 25.15 8.10 10.36
N VAL A 20 25.86 9.02 9.70
CA VAL A 20 25.98 9.07 8.24
C VAL A 20 26.66 7.81 7.71
N ALA A 21 27.78 7.39 8.29
CA ALA A 21 28.49 6.17 7.87
C ALA A 21 27.62 4.92 8.05
N LYS A 22 26.86 4.82 9.15
CA LYS A 22 25.92 3.70 9.38
C LYS A 22 24.79 3.72 8.37
N THR A 23 24.22 4.88 8.04
CA THR A 23 23.13 5.03 7.05
C THR A 23 23.61 4.64 5.64
N VAL A 24 24.82 5.10 5.25
CA VAL A 24 25.43 4.74 3.96
C VAL A 24 25.73 3.24 3.89
N ASN A 25 26.29 2.67 4.95
CA ASN A 25 26.59 1.22 5.02
C ASN A 25 25.29 0.39 4.97
N THR A 26 24.24 0.81 5.67
CA THR A 26 22.94 0.15 5.62
C THR A 26 22.35 0.19 4.22
N ARG A 27 22.37 1.36 3.53
CA ARG A 27 21.93 1.47 2.13
C ARG A 27 22.71 0.55 1.19
N HIS A 28 24.04 0.47 1.34
CA HIS A 28 24.85 -0.45 0.55
C HIS A 28 24.57 -1.93 0.85
N GLN A 29 24.28 -2.28 2.09
CA GLN A 29 23.90 -3.65 2.46
C GLN A 29 22.53 -4.03 1.91
N VAL A 30 21.54 -3.13 1.97
CA VAL A 30 20.21 -3.30 1.38
C VAL A 30 20.32 -3.50 -0.14
N GLN A 31 21.04 -2.61 -0.83
CA GLN A 31 21.28 -2.76 -2.27
C GLN A 31 22.02 -4.06 -2.65
N ARG A 32 22.93 -4.53 -1.80
CA ARG A 32 23.61 -5.81 -2.02
C ARG A 32 22.69 -7.01 -1.75
N ARG A 33 21.77 -6.94 -0.79
CA ARG A 33 20.78 -7.99 -0.50
C ARG A 33 19.76 -8.09 -1.63
N ASN A 34 19.24 -6.94 -2.07
CA ASN A 34 18.30 -6.88 -3.19
C ASN A 34 18.86 -7.40 -4.52
N ARG A 35 20.21 -7.47 -4.65
CA ARG A 35 20.90 -8.03 -5.82
C ARG A 35 21.26 -9.51 -5.69
N ARG A 36 21.05 -10.13 -4.51
CA ARG A 36 21.42 -11.54 -4.28
C ARG A 36 20.17 -12.41 -4.31
N GLY A 37 20.03 -13.20 -5.37
CA GLY A 37 19.11 -14.32 -5.40
C GLY A 37 17.78 -14.11 -6.08
N GLU A 38 17.60 -13.02 -6.84
CA GLU A 38 16.45 -12.84 -7.74
C GLU A 38 16.92 -12.42 -9.14
N ASP A 39 16.25 -12.96 -10.16
CA ASP A 39 16.47 -12.56 -11.55
C ASP A 39 15.94 -11.16 -11.85
N LEU A 40 15.02 -10.62 -11.01
CA LEU A 40 14.41 -9.30 -11.15
C LEU A 40 14.67 -8.39 -9.94
N LEU A 41 15.31 -7.25 -10.21
CA LEU A 41 15.54 -6.22 -9.19
C LEU A 41 14.21 -5.55 -8.79
N PHE A 42 13.99 -5.33 -7.47
CA PHE A 42 12.81 -4.62 -6.99
C PHE A 42 12.64 -3.26 -7.67
N GLY A 43 11.42 -2.95 -8.11
CA GLY A 43 11.10 -1.73 -8.85
C GLY A 43 11.56 -1.72 -10.31
N SER A 44 12.11 -2.83 -10.86
CA SER A 44 12.55 -2.89 -12.27
C SER A 44 11.45 -3.26 -13.25
N VAL A 45 10.33 -3.80 -12.77
CA VAL A 45 9.20 -4.21 -13.63
C VAL A 45 8.27 -3.02 -13.82
N ARG A 46 8.62 -2.16 -14.79
CA ARG A 46 7.93 -0.89 -15.03
C ARG A 46 7.47 -0.78 -16.49
N SER A 47 6.56 0.14 -16.75
CA SER A 47 6.12 0.60 -18.07
C SER A 47 6.20 2.13 -18.13
N PRO A 48 6.13 2.76 -19.31
CA PRO A 48 6.12 4.20 -19.41
C PRO A 48 5.01 4.83 -18.56
N GLY A 49 5.39 5.75 -17.68
CA GLY A 49 4.48 6.48 -16.82
C GLY A 49 3.60 7.45 -17.61
N GLN A 50 2.36 7.57 -17.19
CA GLN A 50 1.36 8.50 -17.70
C GLN A 50 0.77 9.28 -16.52
N ILE A 51 0.21 10.44 -16.79
CA ILE A 51 -0.42 11.29 -15.77
C ILE A 51 -1.91 11.43 -16.08
N VAL A 52 -2.73 11.25 -15.05
CA VAL A 52 -4.13 11.69 -15.05
C VAL A 52 -4.35 12.64 -13.87
N HIS A 53 -5.21 13.63 -14.03
CA HIS A 53 -5.49 14.58 -12.97
C HIS A 53 -6.76 14.17 -12.22
N ALA A 54 -6.65 14.08 -10.91
CA ALA A 54 -7.77 13.89 -9.99
C ALA A 54 -8.75 15.07 -10.08
N THR A 55 -9.94 14.93 -9.51
CA THR A 55 -10.98 15.96 -9.55
C THR A 55 -10.59 17.29 -8.90
N ASP A 56 -9.64 17.24 -7.97
CA ASP A 56 -9.04 18.42 -7.30
C ASP A 56 -7.70 18.87 -7.94
N GLY A 57 -7.34 18.30 -9.10
CA GLY A 57 -6.15 18.67 -9.87
C GLY A 57 -4.85 17.99 -9.48
N VAL A 58 -4.85 17.10 -8.49
CA VAL A 58 -3.65 16.30 -8.14
C VAL A 58 -3.29 15.38 -9.30
N ALA A 59 -2.03 15.45 -9.75
CA ALA A 59 -1.50 14.59 -10.80
C ALA A 59 -1.28 13.17 -10.26
N LEU A 60 -1.94 12.18 -10.81
CA LEU A 60 -1.77 10.77 -10.45
C LEU A 60 -0.88 10.08 -11.49
N HIS A 61 0.18 9.43 -11.03
CA HIS A 61 1.06 8.64 -11.87
C HIS A 61 0.46 7.26 -12.12
N VAL A 62 0.39 6.86 -13.39
CA VAL A 62 -0.23 5.61 -13.83
C VAL A 62 0.69 4.89 -14.82
N GLU A 63 0.82 3.59 -14.69
CA GLU A 63 1.49 2.72 -15.64
C GLU A 63 0.54 1.64 -16.15
N VAL A 64 0.61 1.35 -17.45
CA VAL A 64 -0.21 0.33 -18.07
C VAL A 64 0.68 -0.74 -18.67
N ASP A 65 0.43 -1.98 -18.29
CA ASP A 65 0.98 -3.15 -18.96
C ASP A 65 -0.09 -3.70 -19.91
N GLU A 66 0.14 -3.59 -21.21
CA GLU A 66 -0.80 -4.11 -22.20
C GLU A 66 -0.85 -5.64 -22.17
N GLY A 67 -2.01 -6.19 -22.55
CA GLY A 67 -2.27 -7.62 -22.53
C GLY A 67 -3.30 -8.04 -23.58
N PRO A 68 -3.67 -9.32 -23.62
CA PRO A 68 -4.70 -9.82 -24.50
C PRO A 68 -6.05 -9.17 -24.18
N LYS A 69 -6.98 -9.28 -25.12
CA LYS A 69 -8.37 -8.81 -24.93
C LYS A 69 -9.03 -9.59 -23.80
N GLY A 70 -9.58 -8.88 -22.83
CA GLY A 70 -10.22 -9.44 -21.64
C GLY A 70 -10.45 -8.36 -20.58
N PRO A 71 -10.78 -8.75 -19.35
CA PRO A 71 -10.90 -7.84 -18.23
C PRO A 71 -9.60 -7.06 -17.95
N THR A 72 -9.72 -5.82 -17.53
CA THR A 72 -8.57 -5.02 -17.06
C THR A 72 -8.40 -5.17 -15.55
N ILE A 73 -7.20 -5.53 -15.08
CA ILE A 73 -6.89 -5.59 -13.65
C ILE A 73 -6.32 -4.23 -13.22
N VAL A 74 -6.91 -3.60 -12.21
CA VAL A 74 -6.45 -2.32 -11.67
C VAL A 74 -5.96 -2.51 -10.24
N PHE A 75 -4.75 -2.06 -9.95
CA PHE A 75 -4.06 -2.30 -8.70
C PHE A 75 -3.93 -1.02 -7.87
N ALA A 76 -4.44 -1.05 -6.64
CA ALA A 76 -4.35 0.02 -5.65
C ALA A 76 -3.49 -0.40 -4.46
N HIS A 77 -2.38 0.29 -4.23
CA HIS A 77 -1.42 -0.02 -3.16
C HIS A 77 -1.85 0.50 -1.78
N GLY A 78 -1.13 0.11 -0.73
CA GLY A 78 -1.37 0.52 0.66
C GLY A 78 -0.74 1.87 1.04
N TRP A 79 -1.06 2.31 2.24
CA TRP A 79 -0.44 3.47 2.89
C TRP A 79 1.08 3.31 2.99
N THR A 80 1.83 4.38 2.72
CA THR A 80 3.30 4.41 2.68
C THR A 80 3.95 3.49 1.65
N CYS A 81 3.18 2.94 0.74
CA CYS A 81 3.64 2.12 -0.38
C CYS A 81 3.63 2.92 -1.69
N ASN A 82 3.90 2.25 -2.79
CA ASN A 82 3.76 2.75 -4.16
C ASN A 82 3.36 1.59 -5.08
N LEU A 83 3.29 1.80 -6.39
CA LEU A 83 2.89 0.77 -7.35
C LEU A 83 3.83 -0.47 -7.37
N ASP A 84 5.09 -0.35 -6.87
CA ASP A 84 6.01 -1.49 -6.75
C ASP A 84 5.60 -2.49 -5.64
N THR A 85 4.58 -2.18 -4.84
CA THR A 85 3.90 -3.16 -3.97
C THR A 85 3.51 -4.42 -4.74
N TRP A 86 3.21 -4.28 -6.02
CA TRP A 86 2.75 -5.35 -6.90
C TRP A 86 3.86 -5.96 -7.75
N HIS A 87 5.12 -5.78 -7.38
CA HIS A 87 6.30 -6.22 -8.13
C HIS A 87 6.22 -7.67 -8.63
N TYR A 88 5.92 -8.61 -7.74
CA TYR A 88 5.84 -10.03 -8.08
C TYR A 88 4.61 -10.35 -8.93
N GLN A 89 3.45 -9.79 -8.58
CA GLN A 89 2.20 -10.00 -9.33
C GLN A 89 2.31 -9.43 -10.73
N ARG A 90 2.91 -8.23 -10.84
CA ARG A 90 3.17 -7.58 -12.12
C ARG A 90 4.10 -8.41 -13.00
N ALA A 91 5.21 -8.90 -12.44
CA ALA A 91 6.15 -9.74 -13.16
C ALA A 91 5.52 -11.05 -13.65
N ALA A 92 4.73 -11.70 -12.80
CA ALA A 92 4.11 -12.99 -13.11
C ALA A 92 2.93 -12.89 -14.11
N LEU A 93 2.16 -11.79 -14.05
CA LEU A 93 0.94 -11.62 -14.87
C LEU A 93 1.18 -10.81 -16.14
N ARG A 94 2.38 -10.22 -16.33
CA ARG A 94 2.71 -9.43 -17.52
C ARG A 94 2.54 -10.25 -18.80
N GLY A 95 1.78 -9.69 -19.75
CA GLY A 95 1.45 -10.35 -21.01
C GLY A 95 0.29 -11.35 -20.93
N THR A 96 -0.26 -11.63 -19.74
CA THR A 96 -1.41 -12.52 -19.56
C THR A 96 -2.73 -11.77 -19.37
N ALA A 97 -2.67 -10.53 -18.90
CA ALA A 97 -3.80 -9.63 -18.73
C ALA A 97 -3.37 -8.18 -18.99
N ARG A 98 -4.32 -7.33 -19.36
CA ARG A 98 -4.11 -5.89 -19.31
C ARG A 98 -4.17 -5.42 -17.87
N MET A 99 -3.13 -4.72 -17.41
CA MET A 99 -2.99 -4.30 -16.03
C MET A 99 -2.74 -2.79 -15.92
N VAL A 100 -3.37 -2.15 -14.95
CA VAL A 100 -3.20 -0.73 -14.63
C VAL A 100 -2.68 -0.63 -13.20
N PHE A 101 -1.55 0.03 -13.03
CA PHE A 101 -0.94 0.32 -11.74
C PHE A 101 -0.90 1.84 -11.57
N PHE A 102 -1.25 2.34 -10.41
CA PHE A 102 -1.13 3.77 -10.15
C PHE A 102 -0.60 4.02 -8.75
N ASP A 103 0.11 5.11 -8.60
CA ASP A 103 0.47 5.63 -7.29
C ASP A 103 -0.70 6.46 -6.75
N GLN A 104 -1.18 6.13 -5.56
CA GLN A 104 -2.20 6.93 -4.89
C GLN A 104 -1.65 8.33 -4.61
N ARG A 105 -2.54 9.33 -4.52
CA ARG A 105 -2.14 10.72 -4.21
C ARG A 105 -1.15 10.80 -3.06
N SER A 106 -0.18 11.66 -3.17
CA SER A 106 0.90 11.90 -2.20
C SER A 106 1.88 10.75 -2.00
N HIS A 107 1.76 9.64 -2.74
CA HIS A 107 2.68 8.50 -2.70
C HIS A 107 3.40 8.33 -4.04
N GLY A 108 4.52 7.60 -4.02
CA GLY A 108 5.30 7.28 -5.22
C GLY A 108 5.63 8.49 -6.06
N GLU A 109 5.31 8.42 -7.36
CA GLU A 109 5.50 9.47 -8.35
C GLU A 109 4.26 10.38 -8.53
N SER A 110 3.16 10.11 -7.81
CA SER A 110 1.98 10.97 -7.81
C SER A 110 2.20 12.30 -7.10
N GLY A 111 1.45 13.31 -7.54
CA GLY A 111 1.45 14.64 -6.97
C GLY A 111 1.01 14.68 -5.50
N ARG A 112 1.43 15.73 -4.80
CA ARG A 112 1.04 15.99 -3.40
C ARG A 112 -0.27 16.74 -3.35
N SER A 113 -1.15 16.36 -2.42
CA SER A 113 -2.32 17.17 -2.08
C SER A 113 -1.87 18.35 -1.21
N TYR A 114 -1.98 19.56 -1.72
CA TYR A 114 -1.61 20.78 -0.98
C TYR A 114 -2.62 21.11 0.13
N ASP A 115 -3.88 20.73 -0.07
CA ASP A 115 -4.96 20.95 0.91
C ASP A 115 -5.06 19.83 1.94
N HIS A 116 -4.06 18.95 1.99
CA HIS A 116 -4.04 17.77 2.86
C HIS A 116 -5.28 16.86 2.71
N ASN A 117 -5.92 16.90 1.51
CA ASN A 117 -7.06 16.04 1.20
C ASN A 117 -6.59 14.59 1.00
N SER A 118 -6.63 13.83 2.08
CA SER A 118 -6.16 12.45 2.19
C SER A 118 -7.28 11.49 2.59
N SER A 119 -8.55 11.89 2.46
CA SER A 119 -9.70 11.09 2.87
C SER A 119 -9.88 9.84 1.99
N ILE A 120 -10.56 8.84 2.52
CA ILE A 120 -10.89 7.61 1.76
C ILE A 120 -11.86 7.92 0.63
N GLU A 121 -12.78 8.86 0.83
CA GLU A 121 -13.70 9.33 -0.21
C GLU A 121 -12.94 9.92 -1.39
N GLN A 122 -11.88 10.69 -1.12
CA GLN A 122 -11.05 11.24 -2.19
C GLN A 122 -10.21 10.16 -2.88
N LEU A 123 -9.71 9.15 -2.15
CA LEU A 123 -9.02 8.01 -2.76
C LEU A 123 -9.96 7.19 -3.65
N ALA A 124 -11.23 7.08 -3.28
CA ALA A 124 -12.26 6.45 -4.11
C ALA A 124 -12.49 7.23 -5.41
N GLU A 125 -12.57 8.57 -5.32
CA GLU A 125 -12.69 9.42 -6.51
C GLU A 125 -11.45 9.36 -7.40
N ASP A 126 -10.24 9.32 -6.83
CA ASP A 126 -9.00 9.11 -7.60
C ASP A 126 -9.03 7.78 -8.35
N LEU A 127 -9.43 6.71 -7.67
CA LEU A 127 -9.61 5.40 -8.31
C LEU A 127 -10.63 5.47 -9.45
N ARG A 128 -11.78 6.15 -9.25
CA ARG A 128 -12.80 6.34 -10.31
C ARG A 128 -12.21 7.06 -11.52
N VAL A 129 -11.45 8.13 -11.32
CA VAL A 129 -10.76 8.87 -12.41
C VAL A 129 -9.78 7.96 -13.15
N VAL A 130 -9.01 7.13 -12.44
CA VAL A 130 -8.10 6.15 -13.06
C VAL A 130 -8.88 5.12 -13.89
N LEU A 131 -10.02 4.61 -13.39
CA LEU A 131 -10.86 3.67 -14.13
C LEU A 131 -11.42 4.30 -15.41
N GLU A 132 -11.91 5.53 -15.35
CA GLU A 132 -12.45 6.24 -16.51
C GLU A 132 -11.39 6.52 -17.58
N ALA A 133 -10.17 6.87 -17.18
CA ALA A 133 -9.09 7.20 -18.10
C ALA A 133 -8.42 5.96 -18.71
N PHE A 134 -8.20 4.90 -17.92
CA PHE A 134 -7.37 3.77 -18.31
C PHE A 134 -8.13 2.43 -18.48
N ALA A 135 -9.37 2.35 -18.05
CA ALA A 135 -10.26 1.22 -18.26
C ALA A 135 -11.68 1.70 -18.63
N PRO A 136 -11.85 2.56 -19.68
CA PRO A 136 -13.13 3.19 -19.99
C PRO A 136 -14.19 2.20 -20.44
N THR A 137 -13.81 1.05 -20.94
CA THR A 137 -14.71 0.01 -21.46
C THR A 137 -14.30 -1.38 -20.99
N GLY A 138 -15.22 -2.34 -21.05
CA GLY A 138 -14.98 -3.75 -20.68
C GLY A 138 -15.05 -3.99 -19.18
N ASP A 139 -14.85 -5.22 -18.77
CA ASP A 139 -14.90 -5.65 -17.38
C ASP A 139 -13.64 -5.28 -16.63
N ILE A 140 -13.77 -5.03 -15.35
CA ILE A 140 -12.71 -4.58 -14.45
C ILE A 140 -12.59 -5.54 -13.28
N ILE A 141 -11.34 -5.82 -12.91
CA ILE A 141 -10.99 -6.49 -11.65
C ILE A 141 -10.19 -5.50 -10.81
N LEU A 142 -10.65 -5.23 -9.60
CA LEU A 142 -9.97 -4.34 -8.65
C LEU A 142 -9.15 -5.17 -7.66
N VAL A 143 -7.88 -4.84 -7.51
CA VAL A 143 -6.99 -5.48 -6.54
C VAL A 143 -6.46 -4.41 -5.59
N GLY A 144 -6.80 -4.50 -4.31
CA GLY A 144 -6.42 -3.47 -3.33
C GLY A 144 -5.71 -4.04 -2.11
N HIS A 145 -4.57 -3.43 -1.77
CA HIS A 145 -3.84 -3.74 -0.54
C HIS A 145 -4.11 -2.66 0.52
N SER A 146 -4.49 -3.07 1.73
CA SER A 146 -4.60 -2.19 2.90
C SER A 146 -5.45 -0.94 2.58
N MET A 147 -4.89 0.26 2.59
CA MET A 147 -5.56 1.51 2.19
C MET A 147 -6.14 1.46 0.76
N GLY A 148 -5.48 0.75 -0.17
CA GLY A 148 -6.04 0.51 -1.51
C GLY A 148 -7.33 -0.31 -1.50
N GLY A 149 -7.44 -1.27 -0.58
CA GLY A 149 -8.69 -1.99 -0.32
C GLY A 149 -9.77 -1.07 0.28
N MET A 150 -9.39 -0.11 1.14
CA MET A 150 -10.31 0.90 1.67
C MET A 150 -10.80 1.85 0.56
N ALA A 151 -9.92 2.23 -0.38
CA ALA A 151 -10.31 3.03 -1.56
C ALA A 151 -11.33 2.28 -2.43
N ILE A 152 -11.16 0.97 -2.64
CA ILE A 152 -12.13 0.12 -3.36
C ILE A 152 -13.47 0.08 -2.61
N MET A 153 -13.46 -0.09 -1.30
CA MET A 153 -14.68 -0.06 -0.49
C MET A 153 -15.33 1.33 -0.49
N GLY A 154 -14.54 2.41 -0.47
CA GLY A 154 -15.02 3.78 -0.64
C GLY A 154 -15.67 4.00 -2.01
N LEU A 155 -15.10 3.43 -3.08
CA LEU A 155 -15.71 3.44 -4.41
C LEU A 155 -17.03 2.68 -4.43
N ALA A 156 -17.13 1.56 -3.71
CA ALA A 156 -18.37 0.79 -3.59
C ALA A 156 -19.45 1.52 -2.78
N ASP A 157 -19.04 2.36 -1.83
CA ASP A 157 -19.95 3.22 -1.07
C ASP A 157 -20.52 4.37 -1.92
N ALA A 158 -19.64 5.04 -2.69
CA ALA A 158 -19.99 6.18 -3.50
C ALA A 158 -20.68 5.79 -4.84
N HIS A 159 -20.26 4.66 -5.43
CA HIS A 159 -20.68 4.20 -6.76
C HIS A 159 -21.02 2.70 -6.78
N PRO A 160 -22.02 2.27 -5.99
CA PRO A 160 -22.39 0.85 -5.89
C PRO A 160 -22.83 0.26 -7.23
N GLU A 161 -23.35 1.08 -8.16
CA GLU A 161 -23.80 0.67 -9.49
C GLU A 161 -22.67 0.15 -10.40
N LEU A 162 -21.41 0.47 -10.10
CA LEU A 162 -20.27 -0.06 -10.84
C LEU A 162 -20.04 -1.54 -10.56
N PHE A 163 -20.41 -2.03 -9.39
CA PHE A 163 -20.16 -3.40 -8.96
C PHE A 163 -21.25 -4.33 -9.56
N GLY A 164 -20.82 -5.46 -10.11
CA GLY A 164 -21.69 -6.35 -10.88
C GLY A 164 -21.98 -5.89 -12.32
N THR A 165 -21.75 -4.62 -12.64
CA THR A 165 -21.89 -4.09 -14.03
C THR A 165 -20.56 -3.98 -14.74
N ARG A 166 -19.64 -3.16 -14.24
CA ARG A 166 -18.29 -2.94 -14.75
C ARG A 166 -17.23 -3.64 -13.91
N VAL A 167 -17.30 -3.51 -12.59
CA VAL A 167 -16.43 -4.22 -11.66
C VAL A 167 -16.99 -5.62 -11.45
N LYS A 168 -16.36 -6.59 -12.08
CA LYS A 168 -16.76 -8.00 -12.06
C LYS A 168 -15.96 -8.84 -11.07
N GLY A 169 -14.76 -8.37 -10.69
CA GLY A 169 -13.91 -9.04 -9.72
C GLY A 169 -13.29 -8.06 -8.72
N VAL A 170 -13.12 -8.51 -7.48
CA VAL A 170 -12.47 -7.75 -6.40
C VAL A 170 -11.56 -8.67 -5.60
N VAL A 171 -10.31 -8.24 -5.38
CA VAL A 171 -9.36 -8.90 -4.48
C VAL A 171 -8.92 -7.92 -3.40
N LEU A 172 -9.29 -8.17 -2.17
CA LEU A 172 -8.96 -7.36 -1.00
C LEU A 172 -7.83 -8.02 -0.20
N CYS A 173 -6.65 -7.41 -0.20
CA CYS A 173 -5.46 -7.94 0.47
C CYS A 173 -5.18 -7.17 1.77
N ALA A 174 -5.16 -7.85 2.92
CA ALA A 174 -4.74 -7.30 4.21
C ALA A 174 -5.37 -5.93 4.51
N THR A 175 -6.70 -5.83 4.46
CA THR A 175 -7.45 -4.58 4.61
C THR A 175 -8.59 -4.71 5.64
N SER A 176 -9.33 -3.63 5.85
CA SER A 176 -10.44 -3.54 6.80
C SER A 176 -11.47 -2.52 6.36
N ALA A 177 -12.74 -2.76 6.65
CA ALA A 177 -13.81 -1.78 6.48
C ALA A 177 -13.97 -0.83 7.68
N GLY A 178 -13.28 -1.07 8.81
CA GLY A 178 -13.39 -0.23 10.00
C GLY A 178 -12.86 -0.87 11.27
N ASP A 179 -13.11 -0.20 12.40
CA ASP A 179 -12.77 -0.68 13.75
C ASP A 179 -11.27 -0.93 14.01
N LEU A 180 -10.37 -0.40 13.16
CA LEU A 180 -8.92 -0.60 13.29
C LEU A 180 -8.35 -0.09 14.61
N MET A 181 -8.91 0.99 15.14
CA MET A 181 -8.43 1.68 16.34
C MET A 181 -9.39 1.54 17.53
N LYS A 182 -10.25 0.53 17.51
CA LYS A 182 -11.22 0.31 18.59
C LYS A 182 -10.47 0.06 19.92
N GLY A 183 -10.64 0.97 20.88
CA GLY A 183 -9.96 0.91 22.19
C GLY A 183 -8.69 1.76 22.31
N ASN A 184 -8.15 2.37 21.25
CA ASN A 184 -6.87 3.10 21.30
C ASN A 184 -7.05 4.63 21.16
N GLN A 185 -7.77 5.23 22.10
CA GLN A 185 -8.00 6.69 22.15
C GLN A 185 -6.71 7.51 22.34
N ALA A 186 -5.69 6.93 22.96
CA ALA A 186 -4.43 7.62 23.23
C ALA A 186 -3.71 8.05 21.93
N LEU A 187 -3.79 7.25 20.88
CA LEU A 187 -3.19 7.57 19.57
C LEU A 187 -3.84 8.78 18.88
N LYS A 188 -5.12 9.05 19.14
CA LYS A 188 -5.80 10.24 18.60
C LYS A 188 -5.21 11.55 19.16
N SER A 189 -4.71 11.52 20.38
CA SER A 189 -4.20 12.69 21.10
C SER A 189 -2.77 13.09 20.71
N VAL A 190 -1.99 12.16 20.13
CA VAL A 190 -0.59 12.43 19.75
C VAL A 190 -0.41 13.05 18.37
N ARG A 191 -1.45 13.05 17.51
CA ARG A 191 -1.39 13.57 16.14
C ARG A 191 -0.80 14.99 16.03
N PRO A 192 -1.27 16.01 16.79
CA PRO A 192 -0.74 17.37 16.66
C PRO A 192 0.72 17.48 17.09
N ILE A 193 1.18 16.65 18.02
CA ILE A 193 2.57 16.63 18.46
C ILE A 193 3.46 16.01 17.37
N VAL A 194 3.00 14.92 16.76
CA VAL A 194 3.74 14.21 15.70
C VAL A 194 3.86 15.08 14.44
N ILE A 195 2.80 15.81 14.04
CA ILE A 195 2.84 16.79 12.95
C ILE A 195 3.94 17.84 13.19
N ARG A 196 4.00 18.38 14.41
CA ARG A 196 4.97 19.43 14.77
C ARG A 196 6.43 18.94 14.77
N LEU A 197 6.62 17.64 14.94
CA LEU A 197 7.92 16.98 14.96
C LEU A 197 8.26 16.26 13.65
N SER A 198 7.42 16.33 12.63
CA SER A 198 7.57 15.55 11.39
C SER A 198 8.93 15.72 10.71
N THR A 199 9.45 16.95 10.64
CA THR A 199 10.76 17.25 10.03
C THR A 199 11.93 16.62 10.82
N ILE A 200 11.80 16.49 12.15
CA ILE A 200 12.78 15.83 13.01
C ILE A 200 12.65 14.32 12.86
N LEU A 201 11.43 13.81 12.73
CA LEU A 201 11.13 12.39 12.50
C LEU A 201 11.72 11.93 11.17
N ASP A 202 11.65 12.73 10.10
CA ASP A 202 12.23 12.39 8.80
C ASP A 202 13.76 12.16 8.87
N ARG A 203 14.46 12.95 9.66
CA ARG A 203 15.91 12.78 9.89
C ARG A 203 16.27 11.50 10.66
N GLY A 204 15.37 11.05 11.55
CA GLY A 204 15.57 9.86 12.39
C GLY A 204 15.00 8.55 11.82
N ARG A 205 14.09 8.63 10.85
CA ARG A 205 13.36 7.47 10.31
C ARG A 205 14.26 6.39 9.75
N ALA A 206 15.27 6.78 8.98
CA ALA A 206 16.22 5.84 8.37
C ALA A 206 16.95 4.97 9.40
N PHE A 207 17.02 5.38 10.67
CA PHE A 207 17.73 4.67 11.72
C PHE A 207 16.92 3.53 12.33
N ASN A 208 15.60 3.69 12.47
CA ASN A 208 14.73 2.75 13.19
C ASN A 208 13.67 2.07 12.30
N SER A 209 13.44 2.56 11.07
CA SER A 209 12.36 2.11 10.21
C SER A 209 12.41 0.60 9.90
N TYR A 210 13.60 0.06 9.65
CA TYR A 210 13.78 -1.38 9.39
C TYR A 210 13.21 -2.25 10.52
N SER A 211 13.54 -1.92 11.79
CA SER A 211 13.05 -2.69 12.94
C SER A 211 11.54 -2.57 13.12
N VAL A 212 10.98 -1.39 12.83
CA VAL A 212 9.54 -1.14 12.86
C VAL A 212 8.83 -1.95 11.78
N VAL A 213 9.32 -1.89 10.54
CA VAL A 213 8.79 -2.66 9.41
C VAL A 213 8.85 -4.15 9.69
N ARG A 214 10.02 -4.65 10.14
CA ARG A 214 10.21 -6.07 10.49
C ARG A 214 9.24 -6.54 11.57
N ARG A 215 8.94 -5.67 12.55
CA ARG A 215 8.07 -6.02 13.69
C ARG A 215 6.57 -5.93 13.37
N TRP A 216 6.16 -4.95 12.57
CA TRP A 216 4.75 -4.60 12.39
C TRP A 216 4.21 -4.91 11.00
N GLY A 217 5.06 -4.83 9.97
CA GLY A 217 4.65 -4.96 8.57
C GLY A 217 4.69 -6.39 8.04
N LEU A 218 5.48 -7.28 8.66
CA LEU A 218 5.71 -8.62 8.12
C LEU A 218 5.57 -9.70 9.19
N GLY A 219 5.30 -10.92 8.72
CA GLY A 219 5.21 -12.11 9.56
C GLY A 219 6.57 -12.58 10.07
N PRO A 220 6.57 -13.55 11.01
CA PRO A 220 7.79 -13.99 11.70
C PRO A 220 8.83 -14.60 10.77
N HIS A 221 8.42 -15.21 9.68
CA HIS A 221 9.29 -15.92 8.73
C HIS A 221 9.57 -15.14 7.44
N ALA A 222 9.14 -13.87 7.35
CA ALA A 222 9.39 -13.04 6.19
C ALA A 222 10.89 -12.90 5.89
N GLN A 223 11.24 -12.96 4.62
CA GLN A 223 12.61 -12.81 4.16
C GLN A 223 13.10 -11.37 4.37
N GLU A 224 14.39 -11.19 4.66
CA GLU A 224 14.96 -9.87 4.90
C GLU A 224 14.79 -8.92 3.71
N ARG A 225 14.81 -9.43 2.48
CA ARG A 225 14.55 -8.64 1.27
C ARG A 225 13.14 -8.01 1.27
N HIS A 226 12.12 -8.73 1.75
CA HIS A 226 10.76 -8.20 1.84
C HIS A 226 10.67 -7.05 2.86
N VAL A 227 11.47 -7.13 3.93
CA VAL A 227 11.63 -6.02 4.88
C VAL A 227 12.30 -4.82 4.21
N ASP A 228 13.37 -5.06 3.44
CA ASP A 228 14.11 -4.01 2.73
C ASP A 228 13.21 -3.32 1.68
N MET A 229 12.47 -4.08 0.86
CA MET A 229 11.53 -3.57 -0.14
C MET A 229 10.44 -2.70 0.49
N THR A 230 9.81 -3.20 1.56
CA THR A 230 8.78 -2.46 2.32
C THR A 230 9.37 -1.19 2.94
N ASN A 231 10.55 -1.29 3.54
CA ASN A 231 11.23 -0.18 4.18
C ASN A 231 11.65 0.91 3.17
N GLU A 232 12.03 0.54 1.96
CA GLU A 232 12.36 1.47 0.88
C GLU A 232 11.14 2.34 0.52
N MET A 233 9.97 1.75 0.31
CA MET A 233 8.74 2.47 0.03
C MET A 233 8.33 3.41 1.18
N ILE A 234 8.39 2.92 2.43
CA ILE A 234 8.08 3.73 3.61
C ILE A 234 9.02 4.93 3.73
N LEU A 235 10.31 4.76 3.48
CA LEU A 235 11.29 5.85 3.55
C LEU A 235 11.10 6.88 2.43
N ALA A 236 10.56 6.49 1.29
CA ALA A 236 10.23 7.39 0.19
C ALA A 236 9.02 8.29 0.50
N THR A 237 8.13 7.89 1.42
CA THR A 237 6.93 8.66 1.80
C THR A 237 7.28 9.66 2.91
N PRO A 238 7.07 10.99 2.74
CA PRO A 238 7.34 11.99 3.77
C PRO A 238 6.48 11.81 5.03
N SER A 239 7.01 12.16 6.20
CA SER A 239 6.31 11.95 7.49
C SER A 239 4.99 12.74 7.58
N HIS A 240 4.87 13.91 6.98
CA HIS A 240 3.61 14.66 6.99
C HIS A 240 2.51 13.91 6.23
N VAL A 241 2.84 13.26 5.10
CA VAL A 241 1.90 12.42 4.35
C VAL A 241 1.45 11.24 5.19
N ILE A 242 2.39 10.58 5.89
CA ILE A 242 2.06 9.49 6.82
C ILE A 242 1.03 9.93 7.85
N ILE A 243 1.19 11.13 8.42
CA ILE A 243 0.31 11.68 9.45
C ILE A 243 -1.07 12.04 8.88
N ASP A 244 -1.12 12.66 7.70
CA ASP A 244 -2.36 13.07 7.06
C ASP A 244 -3.28 11.88 6.79
N PHE A 245 -2.75 10.81 6.24
CA PHE A 245 -3.53 9.59 5.98
C PHE A 245 -3.88 8.79 7.24
N TYR A 246 -3.08 8.90 8.30
CA TYR A 246 -3.33 8.17 9.55
C TYR A 246 -4.71 8.48 10.16
N ALA A 247 -5.22 9.70 9.96
CA ALA A 247 -6.52 10.12 10.48
C ALA A 247 -7.66 9.21 9.99
N ASN A 248 -7.59 8.72 8.75
CA ASN A 248 -8.61 7.84 8.16
C ASN A 248 -8.82 6.57 8.98
N PHE A 249 -7.75 5.97 9.48
CA PHE A 249 -7.82 4.70 10.23
C PHE A 249 -8.51 4.84 11.59
N THR A 250 -8.68 6.06 12.09
CA THR A 250 -9.34 6.31 13.38
C THR A 250 -10.85 6.43 13.27
N THR A 251 -11.37 6.75 12.10
CA THR A 251 -12.80 7.03 11.85
C THR A 251 -13.41 6.14 10.77
N LEU A 252 -12.60 5.24 10.17
CA LEU A 252 -13.02 4.36 9.09
C LEU A 252 -14.26 3.56 9.45
N ASN A 253 -15.29 3.66 8.61
CA ASN A 253 -16.51 2.88 8.71
C ASN A 253 -17.14 2.71 7.32
N LEU A 254 -16.77 1.66 6.62
CA LEU A 254 -17.21 1.29 5.27
C LEU A 254 -18.03 0.00 5.25
N TYR A 255 -18.55 -0.43 6.39
CA TYR A 255 -19.34 -1.65 6.46
C TYR A 255 -20.63 -1.57 5.62
N GLY A 256 -21.18 -0.36 5.41
CA GLY A 256 -22.34 -0.14 4.54
C GLY A 256 -22.09 -0.48 3.06
N ALA A 257 -20.85 -0.33 2.60
CA ALA A 257 -20.45 -0.59 1.21
C ALA A 257 -20.30 -2.09 0.87
N LEU A 258 -20.17 -2.96 1.89
CA LEU A 258 -19.80 -4.37 1.68
C LEU A 258 -20.82 -5.15 0.85
N LYS A 259 -22.10 -4.76 0.91
CA LYS A 259 -23.14 -5.38 0.10
C LYS A 259 -22.87 -5.23 -1.40
N ALA A 260 -22.41 -4.06 -1.84
CA ALA A 260 -22.12 -3.82 -3.26
C ALA A 260 -20.97 -4.68 -3.78
N LEU A 261 -19.96 -4.98 -2.95
CA LEU A 261 -18.87 -5.89 -3.33
C LEU A 261 -19.35 -7.33 -3.58
N GLY A 262 -20.49 -7.72 -3.00
CA GLY A 262 -21.10 -9.03 -3.24
C GLY A 262 -21.68 -9.21 -4.64
N GLU A 263 -21.88 -8.12 -5.41
CA GLU A 263 -22.30 -8.17 -6.81
C GLU A 263 -21.13 -8.55 -7.77
N ALA A 264 -19.90 -8.60 -7.27
CA ALA A 264 -18.71 -9.03 -8.01
C ALA A 264 -18.10 -10.30 -7.40
N THR A 265 -17.32 -11.05 -8.18
CA THR A 265 -16.51 -12.16 -7.65
C THR A 265 -15.47 -11.62 -6.67
N THR A 266 -15.75 -11.72 -5.37
CA THR A 266 -14.90 -11.12 -4.34
C THR A 266 -14.09 -12.16 -3.58
N VAL A 267 -12.77 -11.90 -3.45
CA VAL A 267 -11.85 -12.69 -2.62
C VAL A 267 -11.14 -11.77 -1.63
N VAL A 268 -11.13 -12.20 -0.37
CA VAL A 268 -10.43 -11.52 0.71
C VAL A 268 -9.21 -12.33 1.11
N ILE A 269 -8.02 -11.72 1.07
CA ILE A 269 -6.74 -12.33 1.45
C ILE A 269 -6.26 -11.66 2.74
N GLY A 270 -5.78 -12.43 3.70
CA GLY A 270 -5.17 -11.90 4.92
C GLY A 270 -4.06 -12.75 5.47
N GLY A 271 -3.03 -12.13 6.02
CA GLY A 271 -1.98 -12.80 6.75
C GLY A 271 -2.42 -13.17 8.18
N THR A 272 -2.18 -14.41 8.61
CA THR A 272 -2.62 -14.86 9.95
C THR A 272 -1.84 -14.20 11.09
N LYS A 273 -0.71 -13.56 10.81
CA LYS A 273 0.13 -12.80 11.75
C LYS A 273 0.15 -11.29 11.48
N ASP A 274 -0.79 -10.78 10.68
CA ASP A 274 -0.91 -9.34 10.43
C ASP A 274 -1.22 -8.58 11.73
N LEU A 275 -0.39 -7.60 12.06
CA LEU A 275 -0.52 -6.76 13.25
C LEU A 275 -1.12 -5.37 12.94
N LEU A 276 -1.18 -4.98 11.66
CA LEU A 276 -1.77 -3.70 11.22
C LEU A 276 -3.26 -3.84 10.94
N THR A 277 -3.64 -4.84 10.14
CA THR A 277 -5.04 -5.24 9.91
C THR A 277 -5.20 -6.71 10.31
N PRO A 278 -5.27 -7.01 11.62
CA PRO A 278 -5.30 -8.38 12.11
C PRO A 278 -6.31 -9.26 11.38
N PHE A 279 -5.96 -10.53 11.18
CA PHE A 279 -6.71 -11.50 10.37
C PHE A 279 -8.22 -11.56 10.67
N ARG A 280 -8.64 -11.16 11.87
CA ARG A 280 -10.06 -11.02 12.22
C ARG A 280 -10.81 -10.03 11.29
N HIS A 281 -10.12 -9.00 10.75
CA HIS A 281 -10.73 -8.06 9.80
C HIS A 281 -10.97 -8.72 8.45
N SER A 282 -10.03 -9.52 7.95
CA SER A 282 -10.21 -10.30 6.72
C SER A 282 -11.35 -11.33 6.86
N ARG A 283 -11.44 -12.02 8.01
CA ARG A 283 -12.58 -12.92 8.30
C ARG A 283 -13.90 -12.15 8.28
N ARG A 284 -13.96 -11.03 8.99
CA ARG A 284 -15.17 -10.21 9.05
C ARG A 284 -15.60 -9.71 7.67
N LEU A 285 -14.66 -9.24 6.85
CA LEU A 285 -14.95 -8.84 5.47
C LEU A 285 -15.56 -9.99 4.67
N ALA A 286 -14.97 -11.19 4.75
CA ALA A 286 -15.47 -12.35 4.03
C ALA A 286 -16.83 -12.83 4.56
N GLU A 287 -17.13 -12.64 5.84
CA GLU A 287 -18.42 -12.95 6.45
C GLU A 287 -19.53 -11.96 6.05
N GLU A 288 -19.17 -10.65 5.93
CA GLU A 288 -20.13 -9.57 5.67
C GLU A 288 -20.31 -9.25 4.19
N ILE A 289 -19.35 -9.61 3.31
CA ILE A 289 -19.49 -9.46 1.85
C ILE A 289 -20.23 -10.71 1.31
N PRO A 290 -21.43 -10.57 0.70
CA PRO A 290 -22.15 -11.70 0.17
C PRO A 290 -21.34 -12.50 -0.86
N GLY A 291 -21.19 -13.80 -0.67
CA GLY A 291 -20.48 -14.67 -1.59
C GLY A 291 -18.95 -14.56 -1.62
N ALA A 292 -18.36 -13.75 -0.76
CA ALA A 292 -16.90 -13.60 -0.73
C ALA A 292 -16.18 -14.86 -0.25
N ARG A 293 -15.03 -15.13 -0.85
CA ARG A 293 -14.12 -16.21 -0.45
C ARG A 293 -13.00 -15.66 0.44
N LEU A 294 -12.65 -16.36 1.51
CA LEU A 294 -11.52 -16.02 2.37
C LEU A 294 -10.30 -16.88 2.04
N VAL A 295 -9.15 -16.25 1.91
CA VAL A 295 -7.84 -16.91 1.78
C VAL A 295 -6.93 -16.41 2.91
N GLY A 296 -6.66 -17.28 3.88
CA GLY A 296 -5.68 -17.04 4.93
C GLY A 296 -4.30 -17.47 4.47
N ILE A 297 -3.30 -16.58 4.61
CA ILE A 297 -1.90 -16.93 4.38
C ILE A 297 -1.22 -17.14 5.73
N GLU A 298 -0.89 -18.41 5.99
CA GLU A 298 -0.33 -18.80 7.28
C GLU A 298 1.02 -18.14 7.52
N ASP A 299 1.25 -17.68 8.75
CA ASP A 299 2.45 -16.98 9.22
C ASP A 299 2.81 -15.69 8.46
N ALA A 300 2.03 -15.26 7.46
CA ALA A 300 2.25 -13.97 6.81
C ALA A 300 1.74 -12.80 7.66
N GLY A 301 2.40 -11.66 7.53
CA GLY A 301 2.00 -10.39 8.12
C GLY A 301 1.14 -9.56 7.17
N HIS A 302 1.41 -8.24 7.12
CA HIS A 302 0.64 -7.28 6.35
C HIS A 302 0.98 -7.26 4.87
N MET A 303 2.24 -7.59 4.51
CA MET A 303 2.74 -7.56 3.13
C MET A 303 2.59 -8.93 2.45
N VAL A 304 1.37 -9.48 2.47
CA VAL A 304 1.06 -10.82 1.93
C VAL A 304 1.51 -10.98 0.46
N MET A 305 1.47 -9.89 -0.33
CA MET A 305 1.88 -9.87 -1.75
C MET A 305 3.39 -10.04 -1.94
N PHE A 306 4.19 -9.89 -0.88
CA PHE A 306 5.62 -10.20 -0.85
C PHE A 306 5.88 -11.55 -0.17
N GLU A 307 5.21 -11.81 0.95
CA GLU A 307 5.50 -12.93 1.84
C GLU A 307 5.08 -14.28 1.24
N ASP A 308 3.95 -14.30 0.51
CA ASP A 308 3.49 -15.44 -0.29
C ASP A 308 2.96 -14.93 -1.64
N HIS A 309 3.89 -14.38 -2.43
CA HIS A 309 3.56 -13.75 -3.71
C HIS A 309 2.93 -14.72 -4.71
N ASP A 310 3.31 -16.01 -4.68
CA ASP A 310 2.77 -17.03 -5.58
C ASP A 310 1.28 -17.27 -5.28
N LYS A 311 0.91 -17.38 -4.00
CA LYS A 311 -0.48 -17.58 -3.60
C LYS A 311 -1.35 -16.37 -3.92
N VAL A 312 -0.85 -15.16 -3.69
CA VAL A 312 -1.58 -13.93 -4.05
C VAL A 312 -1.75 -13.84 -5.58
N THR A 313 -0.71 -14.16 -6.34
CA THR A 313 -0.78 -14.20 -7.82
C THR A 313 -1.79 -15.24 -8.32
N GLU A 314 -1.77 -16.45 -7.74
CA GLU A 314 -2.74 -17.53 -8.04
C GLU A 314 -4.18 -17.06 -7.83
N VAL A 315 -4.45 -16.39 -6.72
CA VAL A 315 -5.81 -15.88 -6.41
C VAL A 315 -6.24 -14.82 -7.42
N ILE A 316 -5.36 -13.86 -7.76
CA ILE A 316 -5.67 -12.82 -8.76
C ILE A 316 -5.93 -13.45 -10.12
N ALA A 317 -5.07 -14.39 -10.55
CA ALA A 317 -5.25 -15.13 -11.81
C ALA A 317 -6.53 -15.98 -11.81
N GLY A 318 -6.93 -16.51 -10.66
CA GLY A 318 -8.20 -17.24 -10.49
C GLY A 318 -9.40 -16.34 -10.70
N VAL A 319 -9.43 -15.17 -10.04
CA VAL A 319 -10.50 -14.18 -10.23
C VAL A 319 -10.54 -13.69 -11.71
N TYR A 320 -9.38 -13.50 -12.34
CA TYR A 320 -9.33 -13.14 -13.76
C TYR A 320 -10.01 -14.21 -14.65
N LYS A 321 -9.75 -15.47 -14.40
CA LYS A 321 -10.38 -16.59 -15.14
C LYS A 321 -11.88 -16.70 -14.88
N ASP A 322 -12.33 -16.42 -13.66
CA ASP A 322 -13.74 -16.48 -13.27
C ASP A 322 -14.55 -15.34 -13.94
N VAL A 323 -13.88 -14.23 -14.33
CA VAL A 323 -14.49 -13.02 -14.94
C VAL A 323 -14.35 -13.01 -16.47
N ALA A 324 -13.27 -13.59 -17.03
CA ALA A 324 -12.98 -13.60 -18.48
C ALA A 324 -13.88 -14.57 -19.23
#